data_eaa809d6c827a8752d7df49387b3fe5f
#
_entry.id   eaa809d6c827a8752d7df49387b3fe5f
#
_cell.length_a   1.000
_cell.length_b   1.000
_cell.length_c   1.000
_cell.angle_alpha   90.00
_cell.angle_beta   90.00
_cell.angle_gamma   90.00
#
_symmetry.space_group_name_H-M   'P 1'
#
loop_
_entity.id
_entity.type
_entity.pdbx_description
1 polymer ?
#
loop_
_entity_poly.entity_id
_entity_poly.type
_entity_poly.pdbx_seq_one_letter_code
_entity_poly.pdbx_strand_id
1 'polypeptide(L)'
;MNRFIEYIENSCKNLEQNQDTFHYKKKLLDEMNEKAKEITKAGLKDQKVLSDLIADEYPDLEAGYAKYKKNKRRKKLLKVGLPIGSAVFTVLLLIAFFIVSSATGAWDKTWLIVVGGVFAVVILWLSIAIAKLCTMRRVFHPIARVLISGCVLLFAVFMFLSFLMLMPELLVWPILPAGIIIALICDLIFAFTTKQKLRTISLFVYMPTISTMLYIILAAYKIVTWAAGWPIVFVGLAADIAYIVYVIMSNMKYFTYKQEVEE
;
A
#
# COMPACT_ATOMS: atom_id res chain seq x y z
N MET A 1 -44.87 -13.00 -6.41
CA MET A 1 -44.05 -11.77 -6.27
C MET A 1 -42.84 -12.15 -5.45
N ASN A 2 -41.63 -11.70 -5.83
CA ASN A 2 -40.41 -12.16 -5.19
C ASN A 2 -40.30 -11.50 -3.80
N ARG A 3 -40.31 -12.25 -2.70
CA ARG A 3 -40.30 -11.76 -1.32
C ARG A 3 -39.12 -10.80 -1.06
N PHE A 4 -38.00 -10.98 -1.74
CA PHE A 4 -36.89 -10.08 -1.65
C PHE A 4 -37.19 -8.68 -2.19
N ILE A 5 -38.02 -8.58 -3.24
CA ILE A 5 -38.44 -7.27 -3.79
C ILE A 5 -39.26 -6.51 -2.75
N GLU A 6 -40.24 -7.19 -2.14
CA GLU A 6 -41.11 -6.61 -1.12
C GLU A 6 -40.30 -6.17 0.13
N TYR A 7 -39.36 -7.01 0.59
CA TYR A 7 -38.46 -6.68 1.69
C TYR A 7 -37.61 -5.43 1.38
N ILE A 8 -36.97 -5.39 0.20
CA ILE A 8 -36.14 -4.26 -0.23
C ILE A 8 -36.97 -2.99 -0.39
N GLU A 9 -38.17 -3.06 -0.94
CA GLU A 9 -39.05 -1.91 -1.12
C GLU A 9 -39.50 -1.33 0.22
N ASN A 10 -39.91 -2.19 1.16
CA ASN A 10 -40.33 -1.77 2.49
C ASN A 10 -39.17 -1.16 3.30
N SER A 11 -38.01 -1.79 3.30
CA SER A 11 -36.83 -1.32 4.04
C SER A 11 -36.17 -0.10 3.41
N CYS A 12 -36.37 0.15 2.12
CA CYS A 12 -35.83 1.32 1.42
C CYS A 12 -36.90 2.41 1.14
N LYS A 13 -38.04 2.38 1.84
CA LYS A 13 -39.18 3.29 1.62
C LYS A 13 -38.81 4.74 1.91
N ASN A 14 -37.96 5.00 2.90
CA ASN A 14 -37.51 6.32 3.32
C ASN A 14 -36.39 6.91 2.46
N LEU A 15 -35.82 6.13 1.54
CA LEU A 15 -34.77 6.61 0.67
C LEU A 15 -35.33 7.44 -0.50
N GLU A 16 -34.63 8.53 -0.83
CA GLU A 16 -34.97 9.34 -2.02
C GLU A 16 -35.05 8.46 -3.27
N GLN A 17 -36.14 8.55 -4.01
CA GLN A 17 -36.35 7.81 -5.26
C GLN A 17 -35.51 8.45 -6.38
N ASN A 18 -34.23 8.08 -6.48
CA ASN A 18 -33.33 8.53 -7.51
C ASN A 18 -32.65 7.35 -8.23
N GLN A 19 -31.95 7.64 -9.29
CA GLN A 19 -31.24 6.62 -10.09
C GLN A 19 -30.25 5.79 -9.26
N ASP A 20 -29.63 6.39 -8.24
CA ASP A 20 -28.68 5.71 -7.35
C ASP A 20 -29.38 4.71 -6.45
N THR A 21 -30.57 5.05 -5.93
CA THR A 21 -31.41 4.15 -5.12
C THR A 21 -31.90 2.97 -5.95
N PHE A 22 -32.31 3.22 -7.20
CA PHE A 22 -32.70 2.14 -8.12
C PHE A 22 -31.55 1.16 -8.37
N HIS A 23 -30.35 1.67 -8.67
CA HIS A 23 -29.17 0.82 -8.85
C HIS A 23 -28.78 0.06 -7.60
N TYR A 24 -28.93 0.68 -6.42
CA TYR A 24 -28.67 0.03 -5.15
C TYR A 24 -29.64 -1.11 -4.88
N LYS A 25 -30.96 -0.87 -5.05
CA LYS A 25 -32.01 -1.89 -4.89
C LYS A 25 -31.79 -3.08 -5.85
N LYS A 26 -31.47 -2.80 -7.12
CA LYS A 26 -31.16 -3.83 -8.11
C LYS A 26 -29.96 -4.67 -7.68
N LYS A 27 -28.88 -4.04 -7.24
CA LYS A 27 -27.67 -4.73 -6.77
C LYS A 27 -27.94 -5.62 -5.56
N LEU A 28 -28.73 -5.13 -4.59
CA LEU A 28 -29.15 -5.93 -3.43
C LEU A 28 -29.98 -7.15 -3.84
N LEU A 29 -30.90 -6.95 -4.77
CA LEU A 29 -31.74 -8.05 -5.28
C LEU A 29 -30.88 -9.13 -5.95
N ASP A 30 -29.88 -8.73 -6.74
CA ASP A 30 -28.95 -9.66 -7.38
C ASP A 30 -28.12 -10.43 -6.33
N GLU A 31 -27.57 -9.73 -5.31
CA GLU A 31 -26.80 -10.33 -4.21
C GLU A 31 -27.65 -11.31 -3.38
N MET A 32 -28.88 -10.94 -3.02
CA MET A 32 -29.81 -11.82 -2.30
C MET A 32 -30.20 -13.06 -3.12
N ASN A 33 -30.42 -12.90 -4.42
CA ASN A 33 -30.73 -14.01 -5.32
C ASN A 33 -29.55 -14.96 -5.51
N GLU A 34 -28.31 -14.45 -5.57
CA GLU A 34 -27.10 -15.30 -5.63
C GLU A 34 -26.94 -16.11 -4.34
N LYS A 35 -27.08 -15.48 -3.17
CA LYS A 35 -27.04 -16.18 -1.88
C LYS A 35 -28.15 -17.22 -1.76
N ALA A 36 -29.37 -16.90 -2.19
CA ALA A 36 -30.45 -17.84 -2.22
C ALA A 36 -30.14 -19.10 -3.04
N LYS A 37 -29.49 -18.94 -4.19
CA LYS A 37 -29.04 -20.05 -5.03
C LYS A 37 -27.93 -20.88 -4.33
N GLU A 38 -27.00 -20.24 -3.63
CA GLU A 38 -25.94 -20.92 -2.88
C GLU A 38 -26.49 -21.76 -1.74
N ILE A 39 -27.41 -21.21 -0.93
CA ILE A 39 -28.02 -21.89 0.20
C ILE A 39 -28.95 -23.03 -0.28
N THR A 40 -29.66 -22.83 -1.39
CA THR A 40 -30.48 -23.87 -2.00
C THR A 40 -29.61 -25.04 -2.50
N LYS A 41 -28.42 -24.78 -3.06
CA LYS A 41 -27.45 -25.82 -3.43
C LYS A 41 -26.91 -26.56 -2.22
N ALA A 42 -26.82 -25.91 -1.06
CA ALA A 42 -26.42 -26.52 0.22
C ALA A 42 -27.51 -27.39 0.87
N GLY A 43 -28.71 -27.47 0.26
CA GLY A 43 -29.76 -28.40 0.68
C GLY A 43 -31.00 -27.78 1.33
N LEU A 44 -31.03 -26.48 1.59
CA LEU A 44 -32.19 -25.79 2.16
C LEU A 44 -33.19 -25.45 1.05
N LYS A 45 -34.35 -26.17 1.03
CA LYS A 45 -35.38 -26.03 -0.02
C LYS A 45 -36.57 -25.16 0.40
N ASP A 46 -36.75 -24.92 1.71
CA ASP A 46 -37.85 -24.12 2.22
C ASP A 46 -37.63 -22.63 1.90
N GLN A 47 -38.44 -22.13 0.96
CA GLN A 47 -38.34 -20.72 0.50
C GLN A 47 -38.65 -19.68 1.60
N LYS A 48 -39.47 -20.06 2.62
CA LYS A 48 -39.81 -19.14 3.69
C LYS A 48 -38.60 -18.94 4.63
N VAL A 49 -38.06 -20.06 5.10
CA VAL A 49 -36.85 -20.04 5.97
C VAL A 49 -35.69 -19.42 5.27
N LEU A 50 -35.51 -19.65 3.97
CA LEU A 50 -34.46 -19.06 3.14
C LEU A 50 -34.58 -17.54 3.05
N SER A 51 -35.82 -17.03 2.85
CA SER A 51 -36.03 -15.58 2.75
C SER A 51 -35.79 -14.86 4.07
N ASP A 52 -36.20 -15.46 5.19
CA ASP A 52 -36.04 -14.90 6.52
C ASP A 52 -34.54 -14.89 6.92
N LEU A 53 -33.85 -15.97 6.66
CA LEU A 53 -32.42 -16.11 6.96
C LEU A 53 -31.57 -15.12 6.14
N ILE A 54 -31.93 -14.87 4.87
CA ILE A 54 -31.22 -13.87 4.04
C ILE A 54 -31.58 -12.45 4.47
N ALA A 55 -32.84 -12.17 4.84
CA ALA A 55 -33.26 -10.86 5.33
C ALA A 55 -32.54 -10.47 6.63
N ASP A 56 -32.35 -11.42 7.55
CA ASP A 56 -31.61 -11.21 8.81
C ASP A 56 -30.13 -10.82 8.60
N GLU A 57 -29.54 -11.23 7.48
CA GLU A 57 -28.16 -10.86 7.15
C GLU A 57 -28.04 -9.40 6.67
N TYR A 58 -29.14 -8.75 6.32
CA TYR A 58 -29.21 -7.37 5.85
C TYR A 58 -30.13 -6.49 6.73
N PRO A 59 -29.82 -6.34 8.04
CA PRO A 59 -30.74 -5.71 8.99
C PRO A 59 -30.94 -4.21 8.75
N ASP A 60 -29.96 -3.52 8.15
CA ASP A 60 -30.00 -2.07 7.94
C ASP A 60 -29.60 -1.70 6.50
N LEU A 61 -30.62 -1.67 5.63
CA LEU A 61 -30.44 -1.30 4.22
C LEU A 61 -30.20 0.18 4.01
N GLU A 62 -30.63 1.05 4.95
CA GLU A 62 -30.39 2.51 4.86
C GLU A 62 -28.92 2.84 5.12
N ALA A 63 -28.30 2.25 6.16
CA ALA A 63 -26.87 2.38 6.40
C ALA A 63 -26.05 1.74 5.24
N GLY A 64 -26.52 0.62 4.68
CA GLY A 64 -25.98 0.03 3.47
C GLY A 64 -25.97 0.98 2.28
N TYR A 65 -27.05 1.73 2.07
CA TYR A 65 -27.17 2.74 1.02
C TYR A 65 -26.18 3.90 1.22
N ALA A 66 -26.04 4.40 2.45
CA ALA A 66 -25.07 5.45 2.77
C ALA A 66 -23.65 5.01 2.42
N LYS A 67 -23.28 3.77 2.76
CA LYS A 67 -22.01 3.15 2.42
C LYS A 67 -21.84 2.98 0.90
N TYR A 68 -22.88 2.55 0.19
CA TYR A 68 -22.90 2.44 -1.27
C TYR A 68 -22.66 3.79 -1.95
N LYS A 69 -23.38 4.84 -1.53
CA LYS A 69 -23.24 6.21 -2.05
C LYS A 69 -21.82 6.75 -1.83
N LYS A 70 -21.25 6.54 -0.63
CA LYS A 70 -19.87 6.90 -0.31
C LYS A 70 -18.86 6.17 -1.22
N ASN A 71 -19.04 4.86 -1.41
CA ASN A 71 -18.16 4.06 -2.25
C ASN A 71 -18.29 4.44 -3.74
N LYS A 72 -19.50 4.75 -4.22
CA LYS A 72 -19.73 5.22 -5.60
C LYS A 72 -19.04 6.56 -5.85
N ARG A 73 -19.18 7.52 -4.92
CA ARG A 73 -18.47 8.81 -4.99
C ARG A 73 -16.95 8.62 -5.01
N ARG A 74 -16.42 7.77 -4.13
CA ARG A 74 -14.98 7.46 -4.08
C ARG A 74 -14.49 6.84 -5.38
N LYS A 75 -15.22 5.89 -5.96
CA LYS A 75 -14.88 5.27 -7.26
C LYS A 75 -14.90 6.29 -8.40
N LYS A 76 -15.90 7.20 -8.42
CA LYS A 76 -15.99 8.28 -9.42
C LYS A 76 -14.82 9.26 -9.29
N LEU A 77 -14.48 9.64 -8.05
CA LEU A 77 -13.35 10.54 -7.77
C LEU A 77 -12.02 9.93 -8.22
N LEU A 78 -11.79 8.64 -7.93
CA LEU A 78 -10.57 7.94 -8.35
C LEU A 78 -10.51 7.73 -9.87
N LYS A 79 -11.67 7.49 -10.53
CA LYS A 79 -11.68 7.18 -11.96
C LYS A 79 -11.61 8.42 -12.84
N VAL A 80 -12.23 9.51 -12.44
CA VAL A 80 -12.38 10.72 -13.26
C VAL A 80 -11.69 11.93 -12.61
N GLY A 81 -11.89 12.15 -11.31
CA GLY A 81 -11.36 13.31 -10.60
C GLY A 81 -9.84 13.31 -10.51
N LEU A 82 -9.24 12.16 -10.25
CA LEU A 82 -7.79 12.06 -10.09
C LEU A 82 -7.02 12.32 -11.41
N PRO A 83 -7.37 11.72 -12.57
CA PRO A 83 -6.72 12.06 -13.83
C PRO A 83 -6.86 13.53 -14.21
N ILE A 84 -8.06 14.10 -14.04
CA ILE A 84 -8.30 15.52 -14.31
C ILE A 84 -7.49 16.38 -13.35
N GLY A 85 -7.49 16.07 -12.05
CA GLY A 85 -6.72 16.79 -11.05
C GLY A 85 -5.21 16.77 -11.32
N SER A 86 -4.67 15.60 -11.71
CA SER A 86 -3.26 15.48 -12.08
C SER A 86 -2.90 16.27 -13.35
N ALA A 87 -3.79 16.30 -14.35
CA ALA A 87 -3.60 17.10 -15.56
C ALA A 87 -3.60 18.61 -15.25
N VAL A 88 -4.58 19.09 -14.47
CA VAL A 88 -4.64 20.48 -14.04
C VAL A 88 -3.39 20.86 -13.22
N PHE A 89 -2.97 20.01 -12.29
CA PHE A 89 -1.76 20.23 -11.51
C PHE A 89 -0.52 20.33 -12.39
N THR A 90 -0.37 19.46 -13.41
CA THR A 90 0.76 19.52 -14.35
C THR A 90 0.77 20.82 -15.14
N VAL A 91 -0.39 21.30 -15.59
CA VAL A 91 -0.51 22.60 -16.29
C VAL A 91 -0.10 23.76 -15.38
N LEU A 92 -0.60 23.78 -14.13
CA LEU A 92 -0.22 24.80 -13.15
C LEU A 92 1.28 24.79 -12.84
N LEU A 93 1.90 23.62 -12.79
CA LEU A 93 3.33 23.44 -12.63
C LEU A 93 4.15 24.04 -13.79
N LEU A 94 3.71 23.81 -15.02
CA LEU A 94 4.33 24.41 -16.19
C LEU A 94 4.24 25.93 -16.15
N ILE A 95 3.08 26.49 -15.79
CA ILE A 95 2.89 27.93 -15.64
C ILE A 95 3.84 28.47 -14.56
N ALA A 96 3.90 27.82 -13.39
CA ALA A 96 4.81 28.21 -12.31
C ALA A 96 6.28 28.16 -12.73
N PHE A 97 6.66 27.11 -13.47
CA PHE A 97 8.00 27.00 -14.06
C PHE A 97 8.34 28.19 -14.95
N PHE A 98 7.45 28.56 -15.90
CA PHE A 98 7.69 29.70 -16.80
C PHE A 98 7.78 31.02 -16.03
N ILE A 99 6.91 31.26 -15.05
CA ILE A 99 6.93 32.48 -14.23
C ILE A 99 8.24 32.57 -13.46
N VAL A 100 8.64 31.52 -12.74
CA VAL A 100 9.86 31.52 -11.93
C VAL A 100 11.10 31.62 -12.81
N SER A 101 11.15 30.90 -13.93
CA SER A 101 12.29 30.94 -14.86
C SER A 101 12.46 32.32 -15.48
N SER A 102 11.37 32.97 -15.85
CA SER A 102 11.41 34.34 -16.41
C SER A 102 11.81 35.37 -15.37
N ALA A 103 11.36 35.22 -14.11
CA ALA A 103 11.67 36.15 -13.02
C ALA A 103 13.12 36.01 -12.53
N THR A 104 13.64 34.78 -12.50
CA THR A 104 14.99 34.50 -11.94
C THR A 104 16.08 34.43 -13.01
N GLY A 105 15.73 34.22 -14.27
CA GLY A 105 16.70 33.95 -15.35
C GLY A 105 17.44 32.62 -15.25
N ALA A 106 17.13 31.82 -14.21
CA ALA A 106 17.84 30.58 -13.87
C ALA A 106 17.16 29.34 -14.49
N TRP A 107 17.03 29.33 -15.81
CA TRP A 107 16.39 28.23 -16.55
C TRP A 107 17.05 26.87 -16.32
N ASP A 108 18.35 26.85 -16.12
CA ASP A 108 19.18 25.68 -15.81
C ASP A 108 18.83 24.98 -14.49
N LYS A 109 18.23 25.69 -13.52
CA LYS A 109 17.84 25.14 -12.21
C LYS A 109 16.34 24.98 -12.04
N THR A 110 15.55 25.87 -12.65
CA THR A 110 14.10 25.91 -12.45
C THR A 110 13.35 24.72 -13.07
N TRP A 111 13.92 24.02 -14.06
CA TRP A 111 13.35 22.79 -14.59
C TRP A 111 13.14 21.70 -13.52
N LEU A 112 13.86 21.76 -12.37
CA LEU A 112 13.62 20.87 -11.23
C LEU A 112 12.20 20.98 -10.67
N ILE A 113 11.55 22.14 -10.82
CA ILE A 113 10.14 22.34 -10.42
C ILE A 113 9.25 21.39 -11.21
N VAL A 114 9.46 21.30 -12.52
CA VAL A 114 8.67 20.43 -13.40
C VAL A 114 8.94 18.96 -13.08
N VAL A 115 10.22 18.59 -12.95
CA VAL A 115 10.60 17.21 -12.64
C VAL A 115 10.06 16.80 -11.28
N GLY A 116 10.20 17.65 -10.25
CA GLY A 116 9.66 17.40 -8.91
C GLY A 116 8.14 17.23 -8.91
N GLY A 117 7.44 18.03 -9.68
CA GLY A 117 6.00 17.92 -9.81
C GLY A 117 5.53 16.69 -10.55
N VAL A 118 6.18 16.32 -11.65
CA VAL A 118 5.92 15.06 -12.36
C VAL A 118 6.17 13.88 -11.42
N PHE A 119 7.25 13.93 -10.64
CA PHE A 119 7.57 12.94 -9.64
C PHE A 119 6.48 12.79 -8.57
N ALA A 120 5.97 13.91 -8.06
CA ALA A 120 4.85 13.91 -7.09
C ALA A 120 3.60 13.24 -7.68
N VAL A 121 3.27 13.51 -8.96
CA VAL A 121 2.15 12.86 -9.65
C VAL A 121 2.37 11.35 -9.80
N VAL A 122 3.58 10.94 -10.19
CA VAL A 122 3.93 9.51 -10.33
C VAL A 122 3.81 8.80 -8.97
N ILE A 123 4.36 9.37 -7.89
CA ILE A 123 4.26 8.82 -6.54
C ILE A 123 2.80 8.70 -6.10
N LEU A 124 1.97 9.72 -6.38
CA LEU A 124 0.54 9.68 -6.06
C LEU A 124 -0.17 8.51 -6.76
N TRP A 125 0.06 8.32 -8.07
CA TRP A 125 -0.52 7.22 -8.83
C TRP A 125 -0.03 5.86 -8.35
N LEU A 126 1.26 5.73 -8.07
CA LEU A 126 1.85 4.51 -7.51
C LEU A 126 1.27 4.19 -6.13
N SER A 127 1.11 5.19 -5.26
CA SER A 127 0.50 5.01 -3.93
C SER A 127 -0.94 4.48 -4.02
N ILE A 128 -1.72 4.97 -4.99
CA ILE A 128 -3.08 4.47 -5.24
C ILE A 128 -3.05 3.05 -5.79
N ALA A 129 -2.13 2.75 -6.70
CA ALA A 129 -1.96 1.40 -7.23
C ALA A 129 -1.57 0.41 -6.13
N ILE A 130 -0.62 0.78 -5.26
CA ILE A 130 -0.20 -0.01 -4.09
C ILE A 130 -1.38 -0.24 -3.15
N ALA A 131 -2.13 0.81 -2.78
CA ALA A 131 -3.30 0.69 -1.92
C ALA A 131 -4.35 -0.27 -2.51
N LYS A 132 -4.54 -0.24 -3.83
CA LYS A 132 -5.45 -1.15 -4.54
C LYS A 132 -4.93 -2.59 -4.53
N LEU A 133 -3.63 -2.80 -4.77
CA LEU A 133 -3.00 -4.12 -4.72
C LEU A 133 -3.05 -4.74 -3.33
N CYS A 134 -2.85 -3.94 -2.27
CA CYS A 134 -2.95 -4.39 -0.88
C CYS A 134 -4.37 -4.83 -0.49
N THR A 135 -5.41 -4.25 -1.11
CA THR A 135 -6.81 -4.65 -0.87
C THR A 135 -7.27 -5.84 -1.71
N MET A 136 -6.47 -6.26 -2.68
CA MET A 136 -6.73 -7.43 -3.52
C MET A 136 -6.28 -8.75 -2.85
N ARG A 137 -6.28 -9.85 -3.62
CA ARG A 137 -5.84 -11.16 -3.13
C ARG A 137 -4.35 -11.12 -2.72
N ARG A 138 -3.98 -11.95 -1.74
CA ARG A 138 -2.58 -12.09 -1.23
C ARG A 138 -1.53 -12.32 -2.30
N VAL A 139 -1.92 -12.84 -3.47
CA VAL A 139 -1.03 -13.06 -4.64
C VAL A 139 -0.40 -11.76 -5.14
N PHE A 140 -1.05 -10.60 -4.96
CA PHE A 140 -0.54 -9.31 -5.42
C PHE A 140 0.38 -8.60 -4.42
N HIS A 141 0.55 -9.12 -3.20
CA HIS A 141 1.41 -8.52 -2.18
C HIS A 141 2.89 -8.41 -2.59
N PRO A 142 3.51 -9.41 -3.28
CA PRO A 142 4.89 -9.25 -3.76
C PRO A 142 5.06 -8.08 -4.73
N ILE A 143 4.08 -7.86 -5.62
CA ILE A 143 4.10 -6.73 -6.55
C ILE A 143 4.01 -5.40 -5.80
N ALA A 144 3.16 -5.32 -4.77
CA ALA A 144 3.06 -4.13 -3.92
C ALA A 144 4.39 -3.83 -3.21
N ARG A 145 5.11 -4.85 -2.73
CA ARG A 145 6.45 -4.70 -2.12
C ARG A 145 7.45 -4.05 -3.08
N VAL A 146 7.57 -4.61 -4.30
CA VAL A 146 8.48 -4.08 -5.33
C VAL A 146 8.14 -2.64 -5.68
N LEU A 147 6.84 -2.30 -5.77
CA LEU A 147 6.41 -0.93 -6.06
C LEU A 147 6.74 0.03 -4.92
N ILE A 148 6.58 -0.37 -3.65
CA ILE A 148 6.93 0.45 -2.48
C ILE A 148 8.43 0.74 -2.49
N SER A 149 9.25 -0.28 -2.61
CA SER A 149 10.72 -0.14 -2.64
C SER A 149 11.16 0.69 -3.85
N GLY A 150 10.53 0.48 -5.01
CA GLY A 150 10.79 1.27 -6.22
C GLY A 150 10.44 2.75 -6.04
N CYS A 151 9.32 3.09 -5.40
CA CYS A 151 8.95 4.48 -5.10
C CYS A 151 9.99 5.17 -4.21
N VAL A 152 10.47 4.48 -3.17
CA VAL A 152 11.46 5.02 -2.24
C VAL A 152 12.79 5.24 -2.96
N LEU A 153 13.25 4.28 -3.76
CA LEU A 153 14.49 4.41 -4.53
C LEU A 153 14.41 5.52 -5.57
N LEU A 154 13.31 5.62 -6.30
CA LEU A 154 13.09 6.72 -7.24
C LEU A 154 13.13 8.07 -6.53
N PHE A 155 12.50 8.19 -5.35
CA PHE A 155 12.54 9.40 -4.56
C PHE A 155 13.98 9.74 -4.09
N ALA A 156 14.76 8.75 -3.67
CA ALA A 156 16.15 8.94 -3.29
C ALA A 156 17.01 9.41 -4.48
N VAL A 157 16.82 8.86 -5.67
CA VAL A 157 17.50 9.30 -6.90
C VAL A 157 17.11 10.73 -7.25
N PHE A 158 15.82 11.07 -7.15
CA PHE A 158 15.37 12.44 -7.38
C PHE A 158 16.01 13.43 -6.40
N MET A 159 16.03 13.11 -5.11
CA MET A 159 16.68 13.94 -4.09
C MET A 159 18.18 14.08 -4.35
N PHE A 160 18.85 12.99 -4.69
CA PHE A 160 20.28 13.01 -5.06
C PHE A 160 20.55 13.97 -6.22
N LEU A 161 19.81 13.85 -7.33
CA LEU A 161 19.98 14.71 -8.50
C LEU A 161 19.66 16.18 -8.17
N SER A 162 18.61 16.42 -7.38
CA SER A 162 18.21 17.77 -6.98
C SER A 162 19.28 18.46 -6.13
N PHE A 163 19.82 17.75 -5.14
CA PHE A 163 20.90 18.30 -4.30
C PHE A 163 22.21 18.47 -5.06
N LEU A 164 22.54 17.54 -5.96
CA LEU A 164 23.73 17.65 -6.81
C LEU A 164 23.70 18.93 -7.66
N MET A 165 22.52 19.34 -8.14
CA MET A 165 22.37 20.54 -8.96
C MET A 165 22.27 21.83 -8.14
N LEU A 166 21.59 21.78 -6.99
CA LEU A 166 21.38 22.95 -6.16
C LEU A 166 22.58 23.30 -5.28
N MET A 167 23.29 22.27 -4.79
CA MET A 167 24.37 22.38 -3.82
C MET A 167 25.55 21.47 -4.19
N PRO A 168 26.28 21.77 -5.28
CA PRO A 168 27.34 20.88 -5.77
C PRO A 168 28.51 20.72 -4.79
N GLU A 169 28.68 21.64 -3.83
CA GLU A 169 29.71 21.55 -2.80
C GLU A 169 29.34 20.59 -1.65
N LEU A 170 28.10 20.20 -1.55
CA LEU A 170 27.64 19.30 -0.49
C LEU A 170 27.98 17.84 -0.84
N LEU A 171 28.35 17.07 0.18
CA LEU A 171 28.53 15.63 0.03
C LEU A 171 27.17 14.94 -0.16
N VAL A 172 26.73 14.79 -1.40
CA VAL A 172 25.36 14.39 -1.75
C VAL A 172 25.22 12.88 -1.96
N TRP A 173 26.30 12.20 -2.36
CA TRP A 173 26.23 10.78 -2.71
C TRP A 173 25.71 9.83 -1.60
N PRO A 174 25.86 10.12 -0.26
CA PRO A 174 25.29 9.27 0.79
C PRO A 174 23.74 9.20 0.79
N ILE A 175 23.06 10.06 0.04
CA ILE A 175 21.60 10.02 -0.13
C ILE A 175 21.17 8.70 -0.79
N LEU A 176 21.97 8.17 -1.73
CA LEU A 176 21.64 6.91 -2.42
C LEU A 176 21.66 5.71 -1.48
N PRO A 177 22.74 5.41 -0.72
CA PRO A 177 22.72 4.33 0.26
C PRO A 177 21.68 4.54 1.37
N ALA A 178 21.39 5.78 1.79
CA ALA A 178 20.30 6.07 2.72
C ALA A 178 18.94 5.70 2.12
N GLY A 179 18.70 6.01 0.85
CA GLY A 179 17.50 5.60 0.12
C GLY A 179 17.35 4.07 0.05
N ILE A 180 18.44 3.35 -0.18
CA ILE A 180 18.43 1.88 -0.17
C ILE A 180 18.04 1.35 1.21
N ILE A 181 18.61 1.86 2.30
CA ILE A 181 18.25 1.49 3.68
C ILE A 181 16.75 1.68 3.91
N ILE A 182 16.22 2.86 3.58
CA ILE A 182 14.79 3.16 3.77
C ILE A 182 13.92 2.22 2.95
N ALA A 183 14.28 1.93 1.69
CA ALA A 183 13.55 1.01 0.84
C ALA A 183 13.51 -0.41 1.42
N LEU A 184 14.63 -0.92 1.92
CA LEU A 184 14.73 -2.25 2.53
C LEU A 184 13.93 -2.33 3.84
N ILE A 185 13.97 -1.28 4.68
CA ILE A 185 13.17 -1.21 5.91
C ILE A 185 11.67 -1.20 5.58
N CYS A 186 11.23 -0.39 4.62
CA CYS A 186 9.83 -0.34 4.19
C CYS A 186 9.35 -1.71 3.67
N ASP A 187 10.17 -2.39 2.85
CA ASP A 187 9.87 -3.72 2.35
C ASP A 187 9.78 -4.75 3.48
N LEU A 188 10.70 -4.68 4.44
CA LEU A 188 10.70 -5.57 5.60
C LEU A 188 9.44 -5.37 6.47
N ILE A 189 9.08 -4.12 6.79
CA ILE A 189 7.85 -3.80 7.54
C ILE A 189 6.64 -4.37 6.82
N PHE A 190 6.54 -4.18 5.49
CA PHE A 190 5.44 -4.72 4.70
C PHE A 190 5.42 -6.25 4.71
N ALA A 191 6.57 -6.92 4.61
CA ALA A 191 6.68 -8.38 4.64
C ALA A 191 6.21 -8.96 5.99
N PHE A 192 6.55 -8.31 7.10
CA PHE A 192 6.12 -8.73 8.43
C PHE A 192 4.63 -8.46 8.68
N THR A 193 4.13 -7.29 8.32
CA THR A 193 2.70 -6.93 8.50
C THR A 193 1.78 -7.82 7.68
N THR A 194 2.19 -8.22 6.47
CA THR A 194 1.41 -9.10 5.58
C THR A 194 1.66 -10.60 5.82
N LYS A 195 2.49 -10.97 6.81
CA LYS A 195 2.83 -12.36 7.19
C LYS A 195 3.29 -13.20 5.99
N GLN A 196 4.11 -12.63 5.12
CA GLN A 196 4.59 -13.34 3.93
C GLN A 196 5.57 -14.47 4.29
N LYS A 197 5.51 -15.59 3.54
CA LYS A 197 6.37 -16.76 3.75
C LYS A 197 7.86 -16.44 3.61
N LEU A 198 8.22 -15.52 2.70
CA LEU A 198 9.60 -15.14 2.41
C LEU A 198 10.18 -14.08 3.37
N ARG A 199 9.44 -13.65 4.40
CA ARG A 199 9.87 -12.59 5.34
C ARG A 199 11.22 -12.91 6.01
N THR A 200 11.44 -14.17 6.38
CA THR A 200 12.68 -14.63 7.02
C THR A 200 13.86 -14.52 6.07
N ILE A 201 13.71 -14.97 4.81
CA ILE A 201 14.76 -14.88 3.79
C ILE A 201 15.10 -13.42 3.49
N SER A 202 14.07 -12.54 3.41
CA SER A 202 14.28 -11.10 3.22
C SER A 202 15.12 -10.49 4.35
N LEU A 203 14.87 -10.90 5.60
CA LEU A 203 15.62 -10.41 6.75
C LEU A 203 17.12 -10.76 6.63
N PHE A 204 17.46 -12.02 6.28
CA PHE A 204 18.83 -12.45 6.09
C PHE A 204 19.61 -11.66 5.05
N VAL A 205 18.97 -11.27 3.96
CA VAL A 205 19.63 -10.48 2.91
C VAL A 205 19.72 -9.01 3.31
N TYR A 206 18.71 -8.49 4.02
CA TYR A 206 18.58 -7.06 4.25
C TYR A 206 19.42 -6.58 5.42
N MET A 207 19.58 -7.35 6.51
CA MET A 207 20.36 -6.93 7.67
C MET A 207 21.83 -6.67 7.33
N PRO A 208 22.57 -7.58 6.67
CA PRO A 208 23.93 -7.29 6.24
C PRO A 208 24.01 -6.13 5.24
N THR A 209 23.02 -6.01 4.32
CA THR A 209 22.98 -4.93 3.34
C THR A 209 22.80 -3.57 4.03
N ILE A 210 21.87 -3.47 4.98
CA ILE A 210 21.63 -2.24 5.77
C ILE A 210 22.88 -1.85 6.54
N SER A 211 23.54 -2.81 7.22
CA SER A 211 24.78 -2.56 7.96
C SER A 211 25.91 -2.06 7.05
N THR A 212 26.06 -2.65 5.85
CA THR A 212 27.04 -2.23 4.87
C THR A 212 26.76 -0.82 4.38
N MET A 213 25.50 -0.48 4.04
CA MET A 213 25.12 0.86 3.61
C MET A 213 25.31 1.88 4.71
N LEU A 214 24.99 1.53 5.96
CA LEU A 214 25.21 2.38 7.12
C LEU A 214 26.71 2.67 7.33
N TYR A 215 27.56 1.64 7.22
CA TYR A 215 29.02 1.82 7.27
C TYR A 215 29.51 2.80 6.19
N ILE A 216 29.03 2.64 4.96
CA ILE A 216 29.39 3.53 3.84
C ILE A 216 29.00 4.98 4.14
N ILE A 217 27.82 5.23 4.70
CA ILE A 217 27.36 6.58 5.08
C ILE A 217 28.24 7.16 6.17
N LEU A 218 28.51 6.42 7.24
CA LEU A 218 29.31 6.88 8.37
C LEU A 218 30.76 7.17 7.95
N ALA A 219 31.33 6.36 7.08
CA ALA A 219 32.66 6.57 6.54
C ALA A 219 32.71 7.79 5.61
N ALA A 220 31.67 8.04 4.82
CA ALA A 220 31.56 9.21 3.95
C ALA A 220 31.56 10.53 4.74
N TYR A 221 30.81 10.57 5.83
CA TYR A 221 30.79 11.75 6.72
C TYR A 221 31.99 11.82 7.67
N LYS A 222 32.97 10.93 7.51
CA LYS A 222 34.19 10.87 8.36
C LYS A 222 33.91 10.64 9.85
N ILE A 223 32.71 10.12 10.20
CA ILE A 223 32.37 9.75 11.56
C ILE A 223 33.20 8.55 11.98
N VAL A 224 33.43 7.62 11.04
CA VAL A 224 34.28 6.45 11.22
C VAL A 224 35.30 6.42 10.09
N THR A 225 36.51 5.98 10.38
CA THR A 225 37.52 5.78 9.32
C THR A 225 37.24 4.53 8.51
N TRP A 226 37.55 4.53 7.23
CA TRP A 226 37.38 3.36 6.35
C TRP A 226 38.08 2.11 6.90
N ALA A 227 39.24 2.29 7.54
CA ALA A 227 40.04 1.18 8.09
C ALA A 227 39.45 0.61 9.41
N ALA A 228 38.82 1.43 10.25
CA ALA A 228 38.32 1.03 11.57
C ALA A 228 36.80 0.75 11.62
N GLY A 229 36.05 1.16 10.60
CA GLY A 229 34.60 1.06 10.58
C GLY A 229 34.01 -0.27 10.07
N TRP A 230 34.84 -1.12 9.44
CA TRP A 230 34.38 -2.41 8.88
C TRP A 230 33.66 -3.34 9.87
N PRO A 231 33.92 -3.33 11.23
CA PRO A 231 33.16 -4.15 12.16
C PRO A 231 31.66 -3.88 12.17
N ILE A 232 31.21 -2.68 11.71
CA ILE A 232 29.78 -2.32 11.61
C ILE A 232 29.06 -3.30 10.67
N VAL A 233 29.73 -3.79 9.62
CA VAL A 233 29.16 -4.77 8.69
C VAL A 233 28.81 -6.07 9.42
N PHE A 234 29.63 -6.50 10.38
CA PHE A 234 29.39 -7.71 11.16
C PHE A 234 28.21 -7.60 12.13
N VAL A 235 27.77 -6.40 12.49
CA VAL A 235 26.57 -6.19 13.29
C VAL A 235 25.33 -6.77 12.59
N GLY A 236 25.24 -6.58 11.26
CA GLY A 236 24.15 -7.18 10.47
C GLY A 236 24.18 -8.70 10.47
N LEU A 237 25.37 -9.30 10.32
CA LEU A 237 25.53 -10.75 10.38
C LEU A 237 25.23 -11.31 11.79
N ALA A 238 25.64 -10.61 12.84
CA ALA A 238 25.33 -10.99 14.23
C ALA A 238 23.81 -10.93 14.49
N ALA A 239 23.11 -9.95 13.94
CA ALA A 239 21.66 -9.87 14.04
C ALA A 239 20.96 -11.04 13.35
N ASP A 240 21.47 -11.49 12.19
CA ASP A 240 20.95 -12.67 11.50
C ASP A 240 21.17 -13.95 12.31
N ILE A 241 22.36 -14.15 12.88
CA ILE A 241 22.66 -15.29 13.75
C ILE A 241 21.74 -15.29 14.96
N ALA A 242 21.56 -14.14 15.63
CA ALA A 242 20.67 -14.01 16.79
C ALA A 242 19.20 -14.35 16.41
N TYR A 243 18.76 -13.94 15.22
CA TYR A 243 17.42 -14.28 14.72
C TYR A 243 17.27 -15.77 14.43
N ILE A 244 18.28 -16.43 13.84
CA ILE A 244 18.28 -17.89 13.63
C ILE A 244 18.12 -18.62 14.97
N VAL A 245 18.96 -18.26 15.94
CA VAL A 245 18.91 -18.85 17.29
C VAL A 245 17.52 -18.68 17.91
N TYR A 246 16.96 -17.47 17.81
CA TYR A 246 15.59 -17.20 18.30
C TYR A 246 14.54 -18.10 17.62
N VAL A 247 14.59 -18.26 16.28
CA VAL A 247 13.66 -19.13 15.54
C VAL A 247 13.78 -20.58 15.93
N ILE A 248 15.03 -21.08 16.09
CA ILE A 248 15.28 -22.45 16.52
C ILE A 248 14.72 -22.67 17.93
N MET A 249 15.02 -21.78 18.88
CA MET A 249 14.51 -21.88 20.26
C MET A 249 12.99 -21.82 20.35
N SER A 250 12.37 -20.95 19.55
CA SER A 250 10.91 -20.83 19.46
C SER A 250 10.26 -22.11 18.93
N ASN A 251 10.86 -22.73 17.92
CA ASN A 251 10.36 -23.99 17.37
C ASN A 251 10.58 -25.16 18.35
N MET A 252 11.71 -25.22 19.04
CA MET A 252 11.96 -26.25 20.06
C MET A 252 10.92 -26.22 21.17
N LYS A 253 10.57 -25.03 21.70
CA LYS A 253 9.49 -24.89 22.69
C LYS A 253 8.15 -25.45 22.21
N TYR A 254 7.83 -25.24 20.92
CA TYR A 254 6.60 -25.77 20.33
C TYR A 254 6.62 -27.30 20.25
N PHE A 255 7.75 -27.91 19.91
CA PHE A 255 7.88 -29.37 19.88
C PHE A 255 7.82 -30.00 21.29
N THR A 256 8.46 -29.41 22.27
CA THR A 256 8.40 -29.88 23.67
C THR A 256 6.95 -29.83 24.20
N TYR A 257 6.25 -28.70 23.99
CA TYR A 257 4.85 -28.58 24.38
C TYR A 257 3.94 -29.60 23.71
N LYS A 258 4.19 -29.93 22.44
CA LYS A 258 3.41 -30.93 21.70
C LYS A 258 3.61 -32.34 22.26
N GLN A 259 4.82 -32.68 22.67
CA GLN A 259 5.11 -33.97 23.32
C GLN A 259 4.42 -34.10 24.67
N GLU A 260 4.45 -33.04 25.52
CA GLU A 260 3.77 -33.02 26.81
C GLU A 260 2.24 -33.14 26.73
N VAL A 261 1.63 -32.78 25.60
CA VAL A 261 0.16 -32.86 25.38
C VAL A 261 -0.25 -34.22 24.78
N GLU A 262 0.68 -34.95 24.15
CA GLU A 262 0.43 -36.27 23.55
C GLU A 262 0.75 -37.42 24.52
N GLU A 263 1.42 -37.18 25.69
CA GLU A 263 1.57 -38.10 26.85
C GLU A 263 0.41 -37.92 27.85
#